data_3558b02a559e380c96b550bcd9757038
#
_entry.id   3558b02a559e380c96b550bcd9757038
#
_cell.length_a   1.000
_cell.length_b   1.000
_cell.length_c   1.000
_cell.angle_alpha   90.00
_cell.angle_beta   90.00
_cell.angle_gamma   90.00
#
_symmetry.space_group_name_H-M   'P 1'
#
loop_
_entity.id
_entity.type
_entity.pdbx_description
1 polymer ?
#
loop_
_entity_poly.entity_id
_entity_poly.type
_entity_poly.pdbx_seq_one_letter_code
_entity_poly.pdbx_strand_id
1 'polypeptide(L)'
;VNQYVSQNVDLIMANATDALVAARTATNTIPIVGTSVTSYGVALGLKDETATKTGINVTGTADLAPLDKQAAMVKEWVPDAKKVGILYCSAEKNSKYQATVVGAKLKEMGLEVKEYTAADSNEIASVTKLACQNSDVLYVPTDNTMASSAKTIDNIAQPAGVPIIAGEEGICSGCGIATLSISYYDIGYKAGEMAYDILVNGKDPATMDIEFVPEDKLTKEYD
;
A
#
# COMPACT_ATOMS: atom_id res chain seq x y z
N VAL A 1 -3.56 18.28 10.69
CA VAL A 1 -4.19 17.53 11.80
C VAL A 1 -4.36 18.39 13.04
N ASN A 2 -3.33 19.05 13.54
CA ASN A 2 -3.40 19.86 14.77
C ASN A 2 -4.52 20.91 14.75
N GLN A 3 -4.81 21.51 13.59
CA GLN A 3 -5.93 22.42 13.42
C GLN A 3 -7.28 21.74 13.69
N TYR A 4 -7.50 20.52 13.21
CA TYR A 4 -8.73 19.77 13.45
C TYR A 4 -8.89 19.42 14.93
N VAL A 5 -7.80 19.03 15.58
CA VAL A 5 -7.80 18.75 17.02
C VAL A 5 -8.15 20.01 17.82
N SER A 6 -7.57 21.17 17.49
CA SER A 6 -7.89 22.43 18.17
C SER A 6 -9.33 22.92 17.94
N GLN A 7 -9.94 22.52 16.83
CA GLN A 7 -11.34 22.81 16.51
C GLN A 7 -12.34 21.83 17.13
N ASN A 8 -11.85 20.79 17.84
CA ASN A 8 -12.65 19.72 18.42
C ASN A 8 -13.63 19.10 17.41
N VAL A 9 -13.11 18.72 16.21
CA VAL A 9 -13.94 18.04 15.23
C VAL A 9 -14.46 16.71 15.78
N ASP A 10 -15.63 16.27 15.33
CA ASP A 10 -16.28 15.06 15.83
C ASP A 10 -15.62 13.76 15.36
N LEU A 11 -14.90 13.80 14.23
CA LEU A 11 -14.19 12.67 13.64
C LEU A 11 -13.10 13.16 12.68
N ILE A 12 -12.02 12.39 12.55
CA ILE A 12 -10.95 12.61 11.58
C ILE A 12 -10.96 11.47 10.57
N MET A 13 -11.12 11.78 9.27
CA MET A 13 -10.85 10.85 8.17
C MET A 13 -9.38 10.96 7.77
N ALA A 14 -8.66 9.85 7.88
CA ALA A 14 -7.23 9.79 7.56
C ALA A 14 -7.00 8.91 6.33
N ASN A 15 -6.61 9.53 5.21
CA ASN A 15 -6.32 8.82 3.96
C ASN A 15 -4.82 8.56 3.84
N ALA A 16 -4.43 7.29 3.73
CA ALA A 16 -3.09 6.73 3.70
C ALA A 16 -2.42 6.57 5.08
N THR A 17 -1.38 5.73 5.12
CA THR A 17 -0.67 5.31 6.34
C THR A 17 -0.12 6.49 7.14
N ASP A 18 0.58 7.42 6.50
CA ASP A 18 1.22 8.55 7.20
C ASP A 18 0.19 9.54 7.77
N ALA A 19 -0.93 9.73 7.07
CA ALA A 19 -2.04 10.55 7.56
C ALA A 19 -2.67 9.92 8.82
N LEU A 20 -2.84 8.60 8.83
CA LEU A 20 -3.32 7.85 9.99
C LEU A 20 -2.38 7.99 11.20
N VAL A 21 -1.08 7.81 10.97
CA VAL A 21 -0.04 7.96 12.02
C VAL A 21 -0.05 9.37 12.57
N ALA A 22 -0.12 10.40 11.71
CA ALA A 22 -0.19 11.80 12.12
C ALA A 22 -1.47 12.11 12.93
N ALA A 23 -2.62 11.58 12.50
CA ALA A 23 -3.89 11.76 13.20
C ALA A 23 -3.84 11.11 14.60
N ARG A 24 -3.37 9.85 14.68
CA ARG A 24 -3.25 9.14 15.95
C ARG A 24 -2.25 9.78 16.90
N THR A 25 -1.17 10.35 16.38
CA THR A 25 -0.19 11.08 17.21
C THR A 25 -0.77 12.36 17.79
N ALA A 26 -1.67 13.03 17.07
CA ALA A 26 -2.26 14.30 17.48
C ALA A 26 -3.42 14.16 18.48
N THR A 27 -4.13 13.02 18.48
CA THR A 27 -5.27 12.78 19.38
C THR A 27 -5.43 11.32 19.76
N ASN A 28 -5.87 11.10 21.01
CA ASN A 28 -6.25 9.76 21.51
C ASN A 28 -7.72 9.68 21.89
N THR A 29 -8.50 10.74 21.65
CA THR A 29 -9.91 10.86 22.04
C THR A 29 -10.85 11.05 20.88
N ILE A 30 -10.46 11.88 19.87
CA ILE A 30 -11.28 12.07 18.68
C ILE A 30 -11.25 10.77 17.86
N PRO A 31 -12.42 10.24 17.46
CA PRO A 31 -12.48 9.07 16.56
C PRO A 31 -11.71 9.30 15.26
N ILE A 32 -10.98 8.28 14.82
CA ILE A 32 -10.24 8.31 13.56
C ILE A 32 -10.71 7.14 12.70
N VAL A 33 -11.16 7.43 11.49
CA VAL A 33 -11.40 6.43 10.45
C VAL A 33 -10.31 6.54 9.41
N GLY A 34 -9.49 5.50 9.29
CA GLY A 34 -8.50 5.38 8.24
C GLY A 34 -9.11 4.84 6.95
N THR A 35 -8.56 5.22 5.82
CA THR A 35 -8.80 4.56 4.52
C THR A 35 -7.52 4.52 3.73
N SER A 36 -7.38 3.57 2.80
CA SER A 36 -6.15 3.38 2.03
C SER A 36 -4.92 3.18 2.94
N VAL A 37 -5.09 2.38 3.98
CA VAL A 37 -4.03 2.04 4.94
C VAL A 37 -3.67 0.57 4.77
N THR A 38 -2.43 0.30 4.41
CA THR A 38 -1.99 -1.07 4.07
C THR A 38 -2.03 -2.00 5.30
N SER A 39 -1.50 -1.56 6.43
CA SER A 39 -1.53 -2.32 7.68
C SER A 39 -1.67 -1.38 8.88
N TYR A 40 -2.78 -1.52 9.58
CA TYR A 40 -3.02 -0.76 10.83
C TYR A 40 -2.06 -1.19 11.94
N GLY A 41 -1.74 -2.47 12.01
CA GLY A 41 -0.79 -2.99 12.99
C GLY A 41 0.59 -2.35 12.83
N VAL A 42 1.12 -2.32 11.61
CA VAL A 42 2.41 -1.69 11.28
C VAL A 42 2.36 -0.17 11.47
N ALA A 43 1.28 0.47 10.97
CA ALA A 43 1.12 1.92 11.06
C ALA A 43 1.11 2.41 12.50
N LEU A 44 0.36 1.72 13.36
CA LEU A 44 0.13 2.10 14.76
C LEU A 44 1.11 1.45 15.75
N GLY A 45 1.98 0.55 15.27
CA GLY A 45 2.92 -0.19 16.13
C GLY A 45 2.21 -1.11 17.14
N LEU A 46 1.14 -1.79 16.71
CA LEU A 46 0.42 -2.74 17.56
C LEU A 46 1.27 -3.99 17.81
N LYS A 47 1.06 -4.64 18.95
CA LYS A 47 1.76 -5.89 19.28
C LYS A 47 1.45 -7.02 18.30
N ASP A 48 0.23 -7.05 17.80
CA ASP A 48 -0.22 -7.95 16.75
C ASP A 48 -0.44 -7.13 15.47
N GLU A 49 0.47 -7.26 14.51
CA GLU A 49 0.40 -6.55 13.24
C GLU A 49 -0.75 -7.04 12.35
N THR A 50 -1.34 -8.19 12.68
CA THR A 50 -2.46 -8.81 11.96
C THR A 50 -3.81 -8.57 12.64
N ALA A 51 -3.84 -7.80 13.73
CA ALA A 51 -5.05 -7.52 14.48
C ALA A 51 -6.13 -6.90 13.59
N THR A 52 -7.34 -7.44 13.66
CA THR A 52 -8.52 -6.92 12.94
C THR A 52 -9.20 -5.77 13.69
N LYS A 53 -8.80 -5.50 14.93
CA LYS A 53 -9.27 -4.38 15.75
C LYS A 53 -8.09 -3.67 16.37
N THR A 54 -8.16 -2.35 16.42
CA THR A 54 -7.05 -1.59 16.99
C THR A 54 -7.11 -1.50 18.53
N GLY A 55 -8.30 -1.62 19.12
CA GLY A 55 -8.52 -1.45 20.56
C GLY A 55 -8.33 -0.01 21.07
N ILE A 56 -8.24 0.97 20.16
CA ILE A 56 -8.06 2.39 20.45
C ILE A 56 -9.06 3.23 19.63
N ASN A 57 -8.96 4.56 19.69
CA ASN A 57 -9.84 5.47 18.96
C ASN A 57 -9.69 5.45 17.41
N VAL A 58 -9.27 4.33 16.84
CA VAL A 58 -8.98 4.17 15.40
C VAL A 58 -9.68 2.94 14.85
N THR A 59 -10.29 3.07 13.69
CA THR A 59 -10.77 1.98 12.84
C THR A 59 -10.65 2.39 11.38
N GLY A 60 -11.14 1.60 10.44
CA GLY A 60 -11.21 1.99 9.02
C GLY A 60 -11.06 0.84 8.04
N THR A 61 -10.65 1.15 6.83
CA THR A 61 -10.52 0.21 5.72
C THR A 61 -9.07 0.04 5.29
N ALA A 62 -8.69 -1.19 4.93
CA ALA A 62 -7.35 -1.52 4.45
C ALA A 62 -7.32 -1.64 2.92
N ASP A 63 -6.19 -1.22 2.32
CA ASP A 63 -5.91 -1.37 0.90
C ASP A 63 -4.94 -2.53 0.59
N LEU A 64 -4.70 -3.39 1.57
CA LEU A 64 -3.79 -4.51 1.41
C LEU A 64 -4.37 -5.55 0.45
N ALA A 65 -3.83 -5.62 -0.75
CA ALA A 65 -4.08 -6.70 -1.69
C ALA A 65 -3.38 -8.01 -1.24
N PRO A 66 -3.79 -9.20 -1.74
CA PRO A 66 -3.14 -10.46 -1.39
C PRO A 66 -1.71 -10.51 -1.94
N LEU A 67 -0.73 -10.27 -1.09
CA LEU A 67 0.69 -10.15 -1.47
C LEU A 67 1.29 -11.46 -1.99
N ASP A 68 0.79 -12.60 -1.53
CA ASP A 68 1.16 -13.91 -2.04
C ASP A 68 0.73 -14.10 -3.50
N LYS A 69 -0.47 -13.64 -3.86
CA LYS A 69 -0.98 -13.66 -5.23
C LYS A 69 -0.23 -12.68 -6.12
N GLN A 70 0.08 -11.48 -5.60
CA GLN A 70 0.92 -10.52 -6.34
C GLN A 70 2.32 -11.08 -6.60
N ALA A 71 2.93 -11.77 -5.63
CA ALA A 71 4.20 -12.45 -5.82
C ALA A 71 4.10 -13.55 -6.91
N ALA A 72 3.00 -14.31 -6.92
CA ALA A 72 2.78 -15.34 -7.93
C ALA A 72 2.65 -14.77 -9.36
N MET A 73 2.10 -13.58 -9.51
CA MET A 73 1.99 -12.88 -10.79
C MET A 73 3.36 -12.67 -11.46
N VAL A 74 4.43 -12.51 -10.71
CA VAL A 74 5.78 -12.38 -11.28
C VAL A 74 6.12 -13.58 -12.18
N LYS A 75 5.81 -14.79 -11.74
CA LYS A 75 6.03 -16.02 -12.53
C LYS A 75 4.96 -16.24 -13.58
N GLU A 76 3.74 -15.79 -13.34
CA GLU A 76 2.63 -15.88 -14.31
C GLU A 76 2.93 -15.03 -15.56
N TRP A 77 3.41 -13.79 -15.37
CA TRP A 77 3.64 -12.82 -16.43
C TRP A 77 5.06 -12.83 -17.01
N VAL A 78 6.04 -13.21 -16.19
CA VAL A 78 7.46 -13.27 -16.59
C VAL A 78 8.04 -14.63 -16.16
N PRO A 79 7.63 -15.75 -16.80
CA PRO A 79 7.96 -17.11 -16.36
C PRO A 79 9.46 -17.39 -16.33
N ASP A 80 10.24 -16.75 -17.20
CA ASP A 80 11.69 -16.93 -17.32
C ASP A 80 12.49 -16.03 -16.35
N ALA A 81 11.84 -15.15 -15.59
CA ALA A 81 12.50 -14.29 -14.63
C ALA A 81 13.27 -15.10 -13.58
N LYS A 82 14.48 -14.65 -13.28
CA LYS A 82 15.37 -15.19 -12.24
C LYS A 82 15.66 -14.14 -11.18
N LYS A 83 15.73 -12.85 -11.58
CA LYS A 83 16.07 -11.73 -10.73
C LYS A 83 14.90 -10.75 -10.65
N VAL A 84 14.42 -10.51 -9.45
CA VAL A 84 13.35 -9.56 -9.17
C VAL A 84 13.89 -8.37 -8.39
N GLY A 85 13.71 -7.17 -8.93
CA GLY A 85 13.94 -5.93 -8.21
C GLY A 85 12.66 -5.48 -7.51
N ILE A 86 12.71 -5.20 -6.21
CA ILE A 86 11.61 -4.55 -5.51
C ILE A 86 11.95 -3.06 -5.38
N LEU A 87 11.16 -2.22 -6.05
CA LEU A 87 11.40 -0.77 -6.12
C LEU A 87 10.37 -0.03 -5.26
N TYR A 88 10.80 0.72 -4.24
CA TYR A 88 9.90 1.43 -3.34
C TYR A 88 10.56 2.63 -2.64
N CYS A 89 9.73 3.49 -2.01
CA CYS A 89 10.18 4.60 -1.17
C CYS A 89 10.51 4.13 0.25
N SER A 90 11.77 4.28 0.68
CA SER A 90 12.22 3.85 2.01
C SER A 90 11.59 4.62 3.18
N ALA A 91 11.03 5.80 2.92
CA ALA A 91 10.32 6.59 3.91
C ALA A 91 8.92 6.06 4.22
N GLU A 92 8.33 5.24 3.33
CA GLU A 92 6.97 4.69 3.48
C GLU A 92 6.97 3.33 4.20
N LYS A 93 6.40 3.27 5.40
CA LYS A 93 6.30 2.04 6.19
C LYS A 93 5.45 0.95 5.52
N ASN A 94 4.35 1.35 4.86
CA ASN A 94 3.50 0.47 4.06
C ASN A 94 4.28 -0.24 2.96
N SER A 95 5.11 0.47 2.23
CA SER A 95 5.93 -0.06 1.13
C SER A 95 6.98 -1.05 1.64
N LYS A 96 7.65 -0.70 2.72
CA LYS A 96 8.63 -1.59 3.35
C LYS A 96 8.01 -2.89 3.86
N TYR A 97 6.81 -2.82 4.46
CA TYR A 97 6.07 -4.01 4.90
C TYR A 97 5.78 -4.94 3.72
N GLN A 98 5.19 -4.41 2.65
CA GLN A 98 4.88 -5.18 1.44
C GLN A 98 6.14 -5.76 0.79
N ALA A 99 7.20 -4.96 0.66
CA ALA A 99 8.49 -5.40 0.11
C ALA A 99 9.07 -6.59 0.89
N THR A 100 8.97 -6.56 2.22
CA THR A 100 9.42 -7.66 3.09
C THR A 100 8.63 -8.93 2.83
N VAL A 101 7.29 -8.84 2.80
CA VAL A 101 6.41 -10.00 2.63
C VAL A 101 6.54 -10.58 1.23
N VAL A 102 6.44 -9.75 0.19
CA VAL A 102 6.56 -10.18 -1.21
C VAL A 102 7.98 -10.71 -1.48
N GLY A 103 9.01 -10.04 -0.97
CA GLY A 103 10.39 -10.48 -1.13
C GLY A 103 10.65 -11.87 -0.52
N ALA A 104 10.04 -12.19 0.63
CA ALA A 104 10.11 -13.54 1.21
C ALA A 104 9.44 -14.56 0.30
N LYS A 105 8.23 -14.27 -0.20
CA LYS A 105 7.48 -15.15 -1.11
C LYS A 105 8.22 -15.41 -2.43
N LEU A 106 8.79 -14.39 -3.03
CA LEU A 106 9.58 -14.55 -4.25
C LEU A 106 10.82 -15.41 -4.04
N LYS A 107 11.50 -15.28 -2.89
CA LYS A 107 12.63 -16.16 -2.52
C LYS A 107 12.19 -17.61 -2.30
N GLU A 108 11.04 -17.85 -1.65
CA GLU A 108 10.44 -19.18 -1.52
C GLU A 108 10.16 -19.82 -2.89
N MET A 109 9.84 -19.00 -3.91
CA MET A 109 9.64 -19.43 -5.29
C MET A 109 10.94 -19.63 -6.08
N GLY A 110 12.11 -19.49 -5.45
CA GLY A 110 13.42 -19.71 -6.03
C GLY A 110 13.97 -18.53 -6.84
N LEU A 111 13.44 -17.34 -6.64
CA LEU A 111 13.91 -16.13 -7.33
C LEU A 111 14.99 -15.40 -6.51
N GLU A 112 15.95 -14.79 -7.20
CA GLU A 112 16.88 -13.84 -6.61
C GLU A 112 16.15 -12.50 -6.43
N VAL A 113 16.10 -11.98 -5.21
CA VAL A 113 15.37 -10.75 -4.88
C VAL A 113 16.32 -9.70 -4.33
N LYS A 114 16.25 -8.50 -4.89
CA LYS A 114 17.00 -7.34 -4.42
C LYS A 114 16.09 -6.13 -4.29
N GLU A 115 16.22 -5.42 -3.17
CA GLU A 115 15.50 -4.18 -2.92
C GLU A 115 16.28 -2.98 -3.49
N TYR A 116 15.54 -2.06 -4.10
CA TYR A 116 16.00 -0.79 -4.63
C TYR A 116 15.13 0.30 -4.04
N THR A 117 15.71 1.14 -3.21
CA THR A 117 14.96 2.14 -2.44
C THR A 117 15.35 3.55 -2.83
N ALA A 118 14.35 4.41 -3.05
CA ALA A 118 14.51 5.84 -3.14
C ALA A 118 14.10 6.48 -1.80
N ALA A 119 14.84 7.47 -1.32
CA ALA A 119 14.47 8.19 -0.11
C ALA A 119 13.31 9.17 -0.36
N ASP A 120 13.26 9.73 -1.57
CA ASP A 120 12.22 10.65 -2.04
C ASP A 120 12.11 10.61 -3.57
N SER A 121 11.24 11.46 -4.14
CA SER A 121 10.98 11.52 -5.59
C SER A 121 12.21 11.92 -6.43
N ASN A 122 13.21 12.59 -5.86
CA ASN A 122 14.39 13.03 -6.60
C ASN A 122 15.31 11.85 -6.97
N GLU A 123 15.30 10.79 -6.17
CA GLU A 123 16.15 9.62 -6.38
C GLU A 123 15.52 8.57 -7.32
N ILE A 124 14.20 8.65 -7.58
CA ILE A 124 13.45 7.61 -8.31
C ILE A 124 14.09 7.29 -9.66
N ALA A 125 14.45 8.29 -10.45
CA ALA A 125 15.00 8.05 -11.78
C ALA A 125 16.33 7.27 -11.73
N SER A 126 17.22 7.62 -10.82
CA SER A 126 18.51 6.94 -10.67
C SER A 126 18.39 5.53 -10.13
N VAL A 127 17.53 5.36 -9.14
CA VAL A 127 17.27 4.04 -8.51
C VAL A 127 16.53 3.10 -9.47
N THR A 128 15.54 3.60 -10.23
CA THR A 128 14.86 2.82 -11.27
C THR A 128 15.83 2.34 -12.34
N LYS A 129 16.73 3.23 -12.82
CA LYS A 129 17.76 2.84 -13.78
C LYS A 129 18.66 1.73 -13.26
N LEU A 130 19.09 1.84 -12.01
CA LEU A 130 19.91 0.80 -11.36
C LEU A 130 19.15 -0.51 -11.21
N ALA A 131 17.87 -0.44 -10.84
CA ALA A 131 17.00 -1.61 -10.71
C ALA A 131 16.85 -2.34 -12.05
N CYS A 132 16.54 -1.62 -13.13
CA CYS A 132 16.40 -2.19 -14.48
C CYS A 132 17.69 -2.84 -14.99
N GLN A 133 18.86 -2.29 -14.65
CA GLN A 133 20.15 -2.88 -15.06
C GLN A 133 20.45 -4.24 -14.41
N ASN A 134 19.79 -4.56 -13.30
CA ASN A 134 20.12 -5.71 -12.47
C ASN A 134 18.97 -6.68 -12.23
N SER A 135 17.83 -6.47 -12.88
CA SER A 135 16.62 -7.27 -12.67
C SER A 135 15.97 -7.65 -14.01
N ASP A 136 15.34 -8.81 -14.04
CA ASP A 136 14.57 -9.28 -15.20
C ASP A 136 13.12 -8.72 -15.16
N VAL A 137 12.64 -8.39 -13.97
CA VAL A 137 11.32 -7.84 -13.68
C VAL A 137 11.39 -7.00 -12.41
N LEU A 138 10.58 -5.95 -12.34
CA LEU A 138 10.41 -5.18 -11.12
C LEU A 138 9.05 -5.49 -10.48
N TYR A 139 9.01 -5.47 -9.15
CA TYR A 139 7.81 -5.36 -8.35
C TYR A 139 7.79 -3.99 -7.66
N VAL A 140 6.70 -3.24 -7.84
CA VAL A 140 6.50 -1.94 -7.18
C VAL A 140 5.28 -2.08 -6.27
N PRO A 141 5.44 -2.09 -4.94
CA PRO A 141 4.33 -2.22 -4.00
C PRO A 141 3.40 -1.00 -4.06
N THR A 142 2.28 -1.06 -3.36
CA THR A 142 1.43 0.12 -3.10
C THR A 142 2.25 1.18 -2.35
N ASP A 143 2.63 2.25 -3.08
CA ASP A 143 3.59 3.26 -2.65
C ASP A 143 3.19 4.62 -3.24
N ASN A 144 2.90 5.61 -2.39
CA ASN A 144 2.40 6.91 -2.83
C ASN A 144 3.44 7.69 -3.65
N THR A 145 4.71 7.57 -3.27
CA THR A 145 5.82 8.26 -3.94
C THR A 145 6.08 7.66 -5.32
N MET A 146 6.04 6.33 -5.43
CA MET A 146 6.17 5.63 -6.72
C MET A 146 4.95 5.90 -7.61
N ALA A 147 3.72 5.85 -7.09
CA ALA A 147 2.50 6.15 -7.83
C ALA A 147 2.54 7.56 -8.44
N SER A 148 2.91 8.56 -7.63
CA SER A 148 3.06 9.95 -8.12
C SER A 148 4.17 10.13 -9.16
N SER A 149 5.09 9.18 -9.27
CA SER A 149 6.24 9.19 -10.16
C SER A 149 6.20 8.09 -11.24
N ALA A 150 5.06 7.43 -11.39
CA ALA A 150 4.92 6.27 -12.29
C ALA A 150 5.39 6.57 -13.72
N LYS A 151 5.10 7.75 -14.25
CA LYS A 151 5.59 8.17 -15.57
C LYS A 151 7.11 8.29 -15.66
N THR A 152 7.78 8.70 -14.59
CA THR A 152 9.25 8.73 -14.53
C THR A 152 9.82 7.32 -14.55
N ILE A 153 9.18 6.39 -13.84
CA ILE A 153 9.54 4.97 -13.81
C ILE A 153 9.35 4.35 -15.19
N ASP A 154 8.20 4.58 -15.83
CA ASP A 154 7.87 4.12 -17.17
C ASP A 154 8.90 4.55 -18.23
N ASN A 155 9.25 5.84 -18.25
CA ASN A 155 10.22 6.40 -19.18
C ASN A 155 11.63 5.74 -19.10
N ILE A 156 11.87 4.96 -18.04
CA ILE A 156 13.15 4.25 -17.82
C ILE A 156 12.97 2.74 -18.01
N ALA A 157 11.92 2.16 -17.45
CA ALA A 157 11.71 0.71 -17.45
C ALA A 157 11.27 0.21 -18.84
N GLN A 158 10.36 0.92 -19.52
CA GLN A 158 9.88 0.55 -20.85
C GLN A 158 11.02 0.49 -21.89
N PRO A 159 11.87 1.53 -22.06
CA PRO A 159 13.00 1.44 -23.01
C PRO A 159 14.06 0.40 -22.60
N ALA A 160 14.16 0.08 -21.30
CA ALA A 160 15.04 -0.97 -20.81
C ALA A 160 14.49 -2.38 -21.07
N GLY A 161 13.22 -2.52 -21.47
CA GLY A 161 12.54 -3.79 -21.67
C GLY A 161 12.31 -4.57 -20.37
N VAL A 162 12.23 -3.89 -19.23
CA VAL A 162 12.03 -4.51 -17.91
C VAL A 162 10.59 -4.33 -17.48
N PRO A 163 9.78 -5.41 -17.48
CA PRO A 163 8.38 -5.35 -17.08
C PRO A 163 8.22 -5.06 -15.58
N ILE A 164 7.08 -4.46 -15.23
CA ILE A 164 6.74 -4.11 -13.84
C ILE A 164 5.44 -4.80 -13.44
N ILE A 165 5.46 -5.57 -12.35
CA ILE A 165 4.26 -6.02 -11.65
C ILE A 165 3.97 -4.98 -10.56
N ALA A 166 2.78 -4.41 -10.63
CA ALA A 166 2.38 -3.31 -9.76
C ALA A 166 1.54 -3.78 -8.56
N GLY A 167 1.70 -3.14 -7.43
CA GLY A 167 0.95 -3.40 -6.20
C GLY A 167 -0.47 -2.82 -6.21
N GLU A 168 -0.75 -1.85 -7.13
CA GLU A 168 -2.06 -1.21 -7.24
C GLU A 168 -2.28 -0.63 -8.65
N GLU A 169 -3.54 -0.23 -8.95
CA GLU A 169 -3.99 0.18 -10.30
C GLU A 169 -3.31 1.43 -10.84
N GLY A 170 -3.06 2.45 -9.98
CA GLY A 170 -2.46 3.72 -10.43
C GLY A 170 -1.00 3.54 -10.87
N ILE A 171 -0.24 2.70 -10.18
CA ILE A 171 1.11 2.32 -10.60
C ILE A 171 1.03 1.46 -11.87
N CYS A 172 0.06 0.53 -11.95
CA CYS A 172 -0.12 -0.31 -13.12
C CYS A 172 -0.40 0.51 -14.38
N SER A 173 -1.40 1.39 -14.32
CA SER A 173 -1.76 2.26 -15.45
C SER A 173 -0.66 3.25 -15.85
N GLY A 174 0.25 3.57 -14.92
CA GLY A 174 1.35 4.50 -15.16
C GLY A 174 2.65 3.88 -15.67
N CYS A 175 2.95 2.63 -15.29
CA CYS A 175 4.22 1.96 -15.64
C CYS A 175 4.21 0.43 -15.50
N GLY A 176 3.11 -0.18 -15.07
CA GLY A 176 3.03 -1.64 -14.87
C GLY A 176 2.47 -2.37 -16.07
N ILE A 177 2.71 -3.68 -16.14
CA ILE A 177 2.09 -4.56 -17.13
C ILE A 177 0.90 -5.33 -16.56
N ALA A 178 0.86 -5.51 -15.24
CA ALA A 178 -0.22 -6.20 -14.55
C ALA A 178 -0.26 -5.85 -13.06
N THR A 179 -1.46 -5.90 -12.48
CA THR A 179 -1.70 -5.78 -11.05
C THR A 179 -2.85 -6.68 -10.60
N LEU A 180 -2.86 -7.03 -9.34
CA LEU A 180 -4.02 -7.51 -8.61
C LEU A 180 -4.32 -6.48 -7.52
N SER A 181 -5.31 -5.62 -7.78
CA SER A 181 -5.61 -4.43 -6.99
C SER A 181 -6.96 -4.52 -6.29
N ILE A 182 -7.24 -3.51 -5.52
CA ILE A 182 -8.51 -3.27 -4.82
C ILE A 182 -9.18 -2.04 -5.42
N SER A 183 -10.50 -1.89 -5.19
CA SER A 183 -11.21 -0.67 -5.54
C SER A 183 -11.04 0.39 -4.45
N TYR A 184 -10.30 1.45 -4.73
CA TYR A 184 -10.17 2.60 -3.82
C TYR A 184 -11.50 3.32 -3.58
N TYR A 185 -12.40 3.29 -4.57
CA TYR A 185 -13.75 3.80 -4.40
C TYR A 185 -14.51 3.02 -3.32
N ASP A 186 -14.48 1.68 -3.40
CA ASP A 186 -15.23 0.83 -2.47
C ASP A 186 -14.73 0.94 -1.03
N ILE A 187 -13.40 0.97 -0.82
CA ILE A 187 -12.85 1.17 0.53
C ILE A 187 -13.13 2.57 1.07
N GLY A 188 -13.11 3.60 0.22
CA GLY A 188 -13.49 4.95 0.60
C GLY A 188 -14.97 5.06 0.97
N TYR A 189 -15.87 4.43 0.19
CA TYR A 189 -17.30 4.36 0.49
C TYR A 189 -17.55 3.65 1.83
N LYS A 190 -16.89 2.49 2.02
CA LYS A 190 -16.98 1.72 3.28
C LYS A 190 -16.46 2.52 4.48
N ALA A 191 -15.37 3.25 4.33
CA ALA A 191 -14.88 4.14 5.39
C ALA A 191 -15.91 5.25 5.74
N GLY A 192 -16.64 5.76 4.74
CA GLY A 192 -17.76 6.67 4.94
C GLY A 192 -18.91 6.05 5.75
N GLU A 193 -19.30 4.78 5.46
CA GLU A 193 -20.28 4.05 6.27
C GLU A 193 -19.80 3.88 7.71
N MET A 194 -18.52 3.56 7.92
CA MET A 194 -17.94 3.43 9.27
C MET A 194 -17.96 4.75 10.04
N ALA A 195 -17.67 5.88 9.35
CA ALA A 195 -17.78 7.20 9.94
C ALA A 195 -19.21 7.53 10.35
N TYR A 196 -20.21 7.19 9.52
CA TYR A 196 -21.63 7.33 9.84
C TYR A 196 -22.00 6.49 11.08
N ASP A 197 -21.54 5.25 11.15
CA ASP A 197 -21.79 4.36 12.29
C ASP A 197 -21.26 4.95 13.61
N ILE A 198 -20.09 5.59 13.58
CA ILE A 198 -19.52 6.25 14.76
C ILE A 198 -20.32 7.50 15.13
N LEU A 199 -20.56 8.40 14.16
CA LEU A 199 -21.15 9.70 14.41
C LEU A 199 -22.65 9.66 14.73
N VAL A 200 -23.38 8.74 14.08
CA VAL A 200 -24.86 8.68 14.16
C VAL A 200 -25.32 7.52 15.03
N ASN A 201 -24.71 6.34 14.87
CA ASN A 201 -25.12 5.13 15.59
C ASN A 201 -24.34 4.94 16.90
N GLY A 202 -23.37 5.80 17.21
CA GLY A 202 -22.61 5.77 18.46
C GLY A 202 -21.68 4.56 18.61
N LYS A 203 -21.26 3.94 17.50
CA LYS A 203 -20.29 2.81 17.58
C LYS A 203 -18.94 3.30 18.07
N ASP A 204 -18.28 2.47 18.90
CA ASP A 204 -16.93 2.73 19.39
C ASP A 204 -15.90 2.21 18.39
N PRO A 205 -15.05 3.09 17.81
CA PRO A 205 -14.00 2.68 16.88
C PRO A 205 -13.05 1.63 17.45
N ALA A 206 -12.84 1.59 18.77
CA ALA A 206 -11.97 0.61 19.41
C ALA A 206 -12.48 -0.84 19.27
N THR A 207 -13.76 -1.02 19.04
CA THR A 207 -14.43 -2.33 18.93
C THR A 207 -14.81 -2.71 17.51
N MET A 208 -14.72 -1.76 16.57
CA MET A 208 -15.01 -1.98 15.16
C MET A 208 -13.87 -2.73 14.49
N ASP A 209 -14.21 -3.67 13.61
CA ASP A 209 -13.21 -4.35 12.80
C ASP A 209 -12.64 -3.42 11.72
N ILE A 210 -11.35 -3.62 11.40
CA ILE A 210 -10.75 -3.09 10.19
C ILE A 210 -11.32 -3.88 9.01
N GLU A 211 -11.86 -3.20 8.02
CA GLU A 211 -12.50 -3.83 6.87
C GLU A 211 -11.49 -4.00 5.72
N PHE A 212 -11.41 -5.21 5.20
CA PHE A 212 -10.59 -5.58 4.04
C PHE A 212 -11.48 -5.79 2.82
N VAL A 213 -10.92 -5.57 1.63
CA VAL A 213 -11.63 -5.91 0.40
C VAL A 213 -11.75 -7.43 0.28
N PRO A 214 -12.95 -7.99 0.09
CA PRO A 214 -13.12 -9.41 -0.16
C PRO A 214 -12.39 -9.87 -1.43
N GLU A 215 -11.83 -11.07 -1.42
CA GLU A 215 -11.05 -11.60 -2.56
C GLU A 215 -11.82 -11.65 -3.89
N ASP A 216 -13.12 -11.86 -3.85
CA ASP A 216 -14.01 -11.89 -5.02
C ASP A 216 -14.26 -10.50 -5.64
N LYS A 217 -13.82 -9.44 -4.96
CA LYS A 217 -13.90 -8.04 -5.41
C LYS A 217 -12.55 -7.45 -5.82
N LEU A 218 -11.51 -8.27 -5.89
CA LEU A 218 -10.20 -7.83 -6.37
C LEU A 218 -10.24 -7.61 -7.89
N THR A 219 -9.62 -6.53 -8.34
CA THR A 219 -9.51 -6.18 -9.75
C THR A 219 -8.17 -6.65 -10.29
N LYS A 220 -8.21 -7.41 -11.40
CA LYS A 220 -7.03 -7.68 -12.22
C LYS A 220 -6.99 -6.66 -13.35
N GLU A 221 -5.90 -5.92 -13.44
CA GLU A 221 -5.66 -5.00 -14.55
C GLU A 221 -4.41 -5.44 -15.31
N TYR A 222 -4.50 -5.25 -16.63
CA TYR A 222 -3.47 -5.55 -17.60
C TYR A 222 -3.31 -4.35 -18.52
N ASP A 223 -2.09 -3.98 -18.85
CA ASP A 223 -1.81 -2.98 -19.86
C ASP A 223 -1.08 -3.61 -21.08
#